data_652804091c1ba55952eb8a7d0ab9e135
#
_entry.id   652804091c1ba55952eb8a7d0ab9e135
#
_cell.length_a   1.000
_cell.length_b   1.000
_cell.length_c   1.000
_cell.angle_alpha   90.00
_cell.angle_beta   90.00
_cell.angle_gamma   90.00
#
_symmetry.space_group_name_H-M   'P 1'
#
loop_
_entity.id
_entity.type
_entity.pdbx_description
1 polymer ?
#
loop_
_entity_poly.entity_id
_entity_poly.type
_entity_poly.pdbx_seq_one_letter_code
_entity_poly.pdbx_strand_id
1 'polypeptide(L)'
;MVGMVMNKRYIIGLFKQEDMAAAAVTAVDKTPWTVEKVYSPLPTEAIADALKLKKSPVGYFTLTGGILGFITGFALAMFTATRWSLVVGGKPVVALVPFFIVGFEFTILFAVFGNVIGMLSRSKLPAWGADRRYKERYSSGHFGVLVSGPEARREDLIALIEAHGGEARGYDT
;
A
#
# COMPACT_ATOMS: atom_id res chain seq x y z
N MET A 1 31.65 -7.39 -20.56
CA MET A 1 30.83 -6.21 -20.79
C MET A 1 30.48 -5.66 -19.40
N VAL A 2 31.31 -4.74 -18.88
CA VAL A 2 31.22 -4.22 -17.52
C VAL A 2 30.06 -3.25 -17.52
N GLY A 3 28.96 -3.58 -16.83
CA GLY A 3 27.82 -2.71 -16.64
C GLY A 3 28.29 -1.45 -15.89
N MET A 4 28.26 -0.33 -16.58
CA MET A 4 28.51 0.99 -16.06
C MET A 4 27.48 1.25 -14.94
N VAL A 5 27.93 1.15 -13.70
CA VAL A 5 27.15 1.58 -12.53
C VAL A 5 26.96 3.10 -12.70
N MET A 6 25.87 3.49 -13.31
CA MET A 6 25.46 4.90 -13.34
C MET A 6 25.28 5.34 -11.90
N ASN A 7 26.17 6.22 -11.45
CA ASN A 7 26.09 6.84 -10.13
C ASN A 7 24.77 7.65 -10.08
N LYS A 8 23.71 6.99 -9.61
CA LYS A 8 22.40 7.64 -9.47
C LYS A 8 22.48 8.63 -8.33
N ARG A 9 22.40 9.89 -8.64
CA ARG A 9 22.26 10.93 -7.63
C ARG A 9 20.78 11.09 -7.28
N TYR A 10 20.53 11.33 -6.03
CA TYR A 10 19.20 11.53 -5.48
C TYR A 10 19.05 13.00 -5.07
N ILE A 11 17.91 13.58 -5.42
CA ILE A 11 17.51 14.92 -5.01
C ILE A 11 16.13 14.80 -4.38
N ILE A 12 15.93 15.46 -3.26
CA ILE A 12 14.62 15.55 -2.62
C ILE A 12 14.09 16.98 -2.76
N GLY A 13 12.89 17.10 -3.32
CA GLY A 13 12.10 18.32 -3.32
C GLY A 13 11.14 18.34 -2.13
N LEU A 14 11.18 19.38 -1.34
CA LEU A 14 10.27 19.57 -0.20
C LEU A 14 9.22 20.62 -0.55
N PHE A 15 7.96 20.26 -0.43
CA PHE A 15 6.81 21.12 -0.75
C PHE A 15 5.93 21.30 0.49
N LYS A 16 5.32 22.48 0.63
CA LYS A 16 4.41 22.78 1.75
C LYS A 16 2.96 22.37 1.47
N GLN A 17 2.59 22.27 0.20
CA GLN A 17 1.24 21.96 -0.26
C GLN A 17 1.24 20.73 -1.16
N GLU A 18 0.16 19.94 -1.11
CA GLU A 18 0.03 18.72 -1.90
C GLU A 18 -0.05 18.99 -3.40
N ASP A 19 -0.77 20.06 -3.80
CA ASP A 19 -0.96 20.42 -5.20
C ASP A 19 0.37 20.76 -5.88
N MET A 20 1.27 21.45 -5.15
CA MET A 20 2.62 21.77 -5.63
C MET A 20 3.45 20.49 -5.81
N ALA A 21 3.35 19.56 -4.84
CA ALA A 21 4.05 18.28 -4.92
C ALA A 21 3.51 17.42 -6.08
N ALA A 22 2.20 17.35 -6.27
CA ALA A 22 1.56 16.62 -7.36
C ALA A 22 1.91 17.19 -8.73
N ALA A 23 1.93 18.54 -8.86
CA ALA A 23 2.36 19.24 -10.07
C ALA A 23 3.83 18.93 -10.39
N ALA A 24 4.72 18.98 -9.39
CA ALA A 24 6.13 18.64 -9.55
C ALA A 24 6.33 17.17 -9.98
N VAL A 25 5.60 16.21 -9.37
CA VAL A 25 5.63 14.79 -9.78
C VAL A 25 5.23 14.64 -11.25
N THR A 26 4.15 15.31 -11.67
CA THR A 26 3.68 15.28 -13.07
C THR A 26 4.67 15.91 -14.03
N ALA A 27 5.37 16.97 -13.60
CA ALA A 27 6.39 17.62 -14.40
C ALA A 27 7.64 16.74 -14.54
N VAL A 28 8.06 16.06 -13.47
CA VAL A 28 9.20 15.12 -13.48
C VAL A 28 8.93 13.93 -14.41
N ASP A 29 7.70 13.43 -14.49
CA ASP A 29 7.31 12.30 -15.37
C ASP A 29 7.57 12.61 -16.88
N LYS A 30 7.67 13.89 -17.26
CA LYS A 30 7.99 14.35 -18.62
C LYS A 30 9.49 14.53 -18.88
N THR A 31 10.31 14.26 -17.88
CA THR A 31 11.77 14.44 -17.93
C THR A 31 12.47 13.06 -17.89
N PRO A 32 13.77 12.98 -18.16
CA PRO A 32 14.53 11.74 -18.00
C PRO A 32 14.78 11.34 -16.53
N TRP A 33 14.23 12.09 -15.58
CA TRP A 33 14.30 11.79 -14.16
C TRP A 33 13.18 10.86 -13.74
N THR A 34 13.44 10.05 -12.70
CA THR A 34 12.48 9.08 -12.18
C THR A 34 12.12 9.42 -10.74
N VAL A 35 10.83 9.50 -10.45
CA VAL A 35 10.35 9.61 -9.07
C VAL A 35 10.51 8.26 -8.40
N GLU A 36 11.37 8.16 -7.40
CA GLU A 36 11.64 6.92 -6.66
C GLU A 36 10.67 6.73 -5.50
N LYS A 37 10.44 7.80 -4.74
CA LYS A 37 9.53 7.78 -3.59
C LYS A 37 8.89 9.15 -3.38
N VAL A 38 7.67 9.14 -2.88
CA VAL A 38 7.02 10.33 -2.34
C VAL A 38 6.70 10.09 -0.89
N TYR A 39 7.09 11.02 -0.03
CA TYR A 39 6.78 11.04 1.39
C TYR A 39 5.68 12.07 1.61
N SER A 40 4.60 11.65 2.25
CA SER A 40 3.46 12.51 2.54
C SER A 40 3.03 12.33 4.00
N PRO A 41 2.71 13.41 4.72
CA PRO A 41 2.18 13.32 6.08
C PRO A 41 0.75 12.74 6.10
N LEU A 42 0.01 12.91 5.00
CA LEU A 42 -1.36 12.43 4.84
C LEU A 42 -1.50 11.70 3.51
N PRO A 43 -2.35 10.66 3.43
CA PRO A 43 -2.70 10.07 2.13
C PRO A 43 -3.49 11.10 1.31
N THR A 44 -3.03 11.41 0.11
CA THR A 44 -3.64 12.38 -0.80
C THR A 44 -3.94 11.74 -2.14
N GLU A 45 -5.15 12.01 -2.66
CA GLU A 45 -5.57 11.50 -3.97
C GLU A 45 -4.78 12.18 -5.10
N ALA A 46 -4.49 13.48 -4.97
CA ALA A 46 -3.74 14.24 -5.97
C ALA A 46 -2.35 13.64 -6.26
N ILE A 47 -1.62 13.24 -5.22
CA ILE A 47 -0.31 12.59 -5.39
C ILE A 47 -0.46 11.16 -5.94
N ALA A 48 -1.48 10.42 -5.50
CA ALA A 48 -1.74 9.07 -5.99
C ALA A 48 -2.06 9.06 -7.49
N ASP A 49 -2.84 10.04 -7.96
CA ASP A 49 -3.18 10.23 -9.37
C ASP A 49 -1.97 10.69 -10.18
N ALA A 50 -1.18 11.63 -9.67
CA ALA A 50 0.06 12.09 -10.32
C ALA A 50 1.07 10.93 -10.50
N LEU A 51 1.15 10.02 -9.53
CA LEU A 51 1.97 8.80 -9.60
C LEU A 51 1.34 7.68 -10.42
N LYS A 52 0.10 7.85 -10.91
CA LYS A 52 -0.67 6.82 -11.65
C LYS A 52 -0.72 5.49 -10.89
N LEU A 53 -0.91 5.55 -9.56
CA LEU A 53 -0.89 4.37 -8.71
C LEU A 53 -2.07 3.45 -9.05
N LYS A 54 -1.77 2.18 -9.28
CA LYS A 54 -2.81 1.15 -9.47
C LYS A 54 -3.51 0.86 -8.14
N LYS A 55 -4.83 0.60 -8.21
CA LYS A 55 -5.62 0.18 -7.04
C LYS A 55 -4.97 -1.03 -6.36
N SER A 56 -4.98 -1.01 -5.03
CA SER A 56 -4.39 -2.08 -4.23
C SER A 56 -5.16 -3.40 -4.43
N PRO A 57 -4.48 -4.52 -4.71
CA PRO A 57 -5.12 -5.83 -4.82
C PRO A 57 -5.49 -6.44 -3.45
N VAL A 58 -5.26 -5.76 -2.33
CA VAL A 58 -5.57 -6.26 -0.97
C VAL A 58 -7.05 -6.61 -0.83
N GLY A 59 -7.96 -5.89 -1.51
CA GLY A 59 -9.38 -6.21 -1.52
C GLY A 59 -9.70 -7.62 -2.03
N TYR A 60 -8.93 -8.16 -2.97
CA TYR A 60 -9.11 -9.53 -3.44
C TYR A 60 -8.74 -10.56 -2.37
N PHE A 61 -7.72 -10.30 -1.56
CA PHE A 61 -7.36 -11.18 -0.43
C PHE A 61 -8.48 -11.21 0.61
N THR A 62 -9.07 -10.05 0.91
CA THR A 62 -10.21 -9.94 1.82
C THR A 62 -11.42 -10.70 1.30
N LEU A 63 -11.76 -10.53 0.03
CA LEU A 63 -12.88 -11.22 -0.61
C LEU A 63 -12.69 -12.74 -0.61
N THR A 64 -11.52 -13.20 -1.04
CA THR A 64 -11.18 -14.63 -1.07
C THR A 64 -11.23 -15.24 0.33
N GLY A 65 -10.66 -14.52 1.33
CA GLY A 65 -10.74 -14.93 2.73
C GLY A 65 -12.19 -15.07 3.17
N GLY A 66 -13.04 -14.07 2.91
CA GLY A 66 -14.46 -14.12 3.28
C GLY A 66 -15.22 -15.30 2.68
N ILE A 67 -15.04 -15.56 1.39
CA ILE A 67 -15.68 -16.70 0.70
C ILE A 67 -15.23 -18.03 1.31
N LEU A 68 -13.92 -18.22 1.51
CA LEU A 68 -13.37 -19.42 2.13
C LEU A 68 -13.87 -19.57 3.57
N GLY A 69 -13.93 -18.48 4.32
CA GLY A 69 -14.46 -18.46 5.68
C GLY A 69 -15.89 -18.95 5.73
N PHE A 70 -16.78 -18.40 4.87
CA PHE A 70 -18.18 -18.83 4.84
C PHE A 70 -18.32 -20.32 4.57
N ILE A 71 -17.65 -20.83 3.54
CA ILE A 71 -17.71 -22.26 3.17
C ILE A 71 -17.17 -23.13 4.33
N THR A 72 -16.04 -22.74 4.92
CA THR A 72 -15.41 -23.50 6.01
C THR A 72 -16.29 -23.51 7.26
N GLY A 73 -16.82 -22.36 7.67
CA GLY A 73 -17.68 -22.24 8.86
C GLY A 73 -18.98 -23.01 8.70
N PHE A 74 -19.62 -22.89 7.55
CA PHE A 74 -20.85 -23.61 7.26
C PHE A 74 -20.63 -25.15 7.19
N ALA A 75 -19.56 -25.58 6.50
CA ALA A 75 -19.16 -26.97 6.41
C ALA A 75 -18.81 -27.57 7.80
N LEU A 76 -18.09 -26.81 8.62
CA LEU A 76 -17.73 -27.22 9.99
C LEU A 76 -18.98 -27.40 10.86
N ALA A 77 -19.92 -26.44 10.81
CA ALA A 77 -21.18 -26.53 11.54
C ALA A 77 -21.99 -27.76 11.09
N MET A 78 -22.09 -28.04 9.80
CA MET A 78 -22.75 -29.19 9.25
C MET A 78 -22.05 -30.49 9.68
N PHE A 79 -20.73 -30.55 9.58
CA PHE A 79 -19.93 -31.70 9.95
C PHE A 79 -20.10 -32.06 11.44
N THR A 80 -19.99 -31.07 12.33
CA THR A 80 -20.14 -31.31 13.78
C THR A 80 -21.56 -31.76 14.14
N ALA A 81 -22.59 -31.13 13.57
CA ALA A 81 -23.98 -31.52 13.85
C ALA A 81 -24.30 -32.96 13.43
N THR A 82 -23.75 -33.39 12.29
CA THR A 82 -23.99 -34.75 11.78
C THR A 82 -23.22 -35.82 12.57
N ARG A 83 -22.11 -35.45 13.23
CA ARG A 83 -21.35 -36.41 14.08
C ARG A 83 -22.06 -36.73 15.38
N TRP A 84 -22.77 -35.80 15.95
CA TRP A 84 -23.47 -35.97 17.22
C TRP A 84 -24.99 -35.99 17.06
N SER A 85 -25.57 -36.38 16.07
CA SER A 85 -27.02 -36.58 15.78
C SER A 85 -28.01 -36.24 16.91
N LEU A 86 -27.73 -35.19 17.66
CA LEU A 86 -28.51 -34.77 18.83
C LEU A 86 -29.74 -33.97 18.35
N VAL A 87 -30.90 -34.55 18.50
CA VAL A 87 -32.18 -33.85 18.28
C VAL A 87 -32.58 -33.15 19.58
N VAL A 88 -32.45 -31.84 19.63
CA VAL A 88 -32.82 -31.00 20.76
C VAL A 88 -34.07 -30.18 20.41
N GLY A 89 -35.14 -30.36 21.19
CA GLY A 89 -36.36 -29.58 21.04
C GLY A 89 -37.09 -29.74 19.69
N GLY A 90 -36.99 -30.93 19.05
CA GLY A 90 -37.68 -31.24 17.80
C GLY A 90 -37.09 -30.52 16.58
N LYS A 91 -35.95 -29.83 16.69
CA LYS A 91 -35.27 -29.20 15.56
C LYS A 91 -34.50 -30.24 14.74
N PRO A 92 -34.43 -30.06 13.39
CA PRO A 92 -33.64 -30.95 12.56
C PRO A 92 -32.17 -30.86 12.91
N VAL A 93 -31.42 -31.97 12.80
CA VAL A 93 -29.98 -32.07 13.09
C VAL A 93 -29.21 -31.02 12.22
N VAL A 94 -29.62 -30.85 10.97
CA VAL A 94 -29.08 -29.82 10.07
C VAL A 94 -30.02 -28.62 10.09
N ALA A 95 -29.72 -27.65 10.94
CA ALA A 95 -30.49 -26.41 11.07
C ALA A 95 -29.80 -25.30 10.28
N LEU A 96 -30.33 -24.95 9.11
CA LEU A 96 -29.69 -23.99 8.16
C LEU A 96 -29.46 -22.61 8.79
N VAL A 97 -30.45 -22.07 9.54
CA VAL A 97 -30.35 -20.72 10.09
C VAL A 97 -29.20 -20.55 11.08
N PRO A 98 -29.04 -21.40 12.13
CA PRO A 98 -27.86 -21.34 13.00
C PRO A 98 -26.53 -21.56 12.25
N PHE A 99 -26.52 -22.43 11.24
CA PHE A 99 -25.31 -22.72 10.47
C PHE A 99 -24.89 -21.52 9.61
N PHE A 100 -25.88 -20.77 9.12
CA PHE A 100 -25.62 -19.53 8.40
C PHE A 100 -24.93 -18.49 9.29
N ILE A 101 -25.34 -18.39 10.57
CA ILE A 101 -24.70 -17.48 11.54
C ILE A 101 -23.24 -17.87 11.74
N VAL A 102 -22.94 -19.16 11.94
CA VAL A 102 -21.55 -19.64 12.08
C VAL A 102 -20.74 -19.34 10.80
N GLY A 103 -21.33 -19.60 9.63
CA GLY A 103 -20.70 -19.28 8.35
C GLY A 103 -20.38 -17.78 8.23
N PHE A 104 -21.29 -16.92 8.67
CA PHE A 104 -21.10 -15.48 8.66
C PHE A 104 -19.97 -15.02 9.60
N GLU A 105 -19.88 -15.57 10.80
CA GLU A 105 -18.78 -15.27 11.74
C GLU A 105 -17.42 -15.67 11.16
N PHE A 106 -17.34 -16.87 10.58
CA PHE A 106 -16.13 -17.31 9.89
C PHE A 106 -15.80 -16.44 8.67
N THR A 107 -16.80 -15.94 7.97
CA THR A 107 -16.60 -14.97 6.87
C THR A 107 -15.85 -13.75 7.35
N ILE A 108 -16.28 -13.13 8.45
CA ILE A 108 -15.64 -11.93 8.99
C ILE A 108 -14.22 -12.26 9.45
N LEU A 109 -14.05 -13.35 10.19
CA LEU A 109 -12.75 -13.78 10.71
C LEU A 109 -11.73 -13.97 9.57
N PHE A 110 -12.08 -14.76 8.57
CA PHE A 110 -11.19 -15.07 7.46
C PHE A 110 -10.97 -13.87 6.53
N ALA A 111 -11.96 -12.99 6.37
CA ALA A 111 -11.79 -11.74 5.64
C ALA A 111 -10.75 -10.83 6.30
N VAL A 112 -10.78 -10.71 7.63
CA VAL A 112 -9.79 -9.96 8.40
C VAL A 112 -8.40 -10.58 8.25
N PHE A 113 -8.26 -11.89 8.40
CA PHE A 113 -6.98 -12.57 8.17
C PHE A 113 -6.48 -12.38 6.74
N GLY A 114 -7.36 -12.56 5.75
CA GLY A 114 -7.03 -12.32 4.35
C GLY A 114 -6.53 -10.88 4.10
N ASN A 115 -7.19 -9.90 4.72
CA ASN A 115 -6.79 -8.49 4.63
C ASN A 115 -5.39 -8.26 5.22
N VAL A 116 -5.13 -8.76 6.43
CA VAL A 116 -3.83 -8.64 7.10
C VAL A 116 -2.72 -9.30 6.28
N ILE A 117 -2.94 -10.53 5.81
CA ILE A 117 -1.99 -11.25 4.96
C ILE A 117 -1.72 -10.48 3.66
N GLY A 118 -2.77 -10.00 3.01
CA GLY A 118 -2.67 -9.19 1.79
C GLY A 118 -1.88 -7.91 2.02
N MET A 119 -2.14 -7.21 3.12
CA MET A 119 -1.42 -6.00 3.49
C MET A 119 0.07 -6.26 3.76
N LEU A 120 0.39 -7.26 4.60
CA LEU A 120 1.77 -7.62 4.91
C LEU A 120 2.56 -8.07 3.67
N SER A 121 1.94 -8.90 2.83
CA SER A 121 2.55 -9.39 1.59
C SER A 121 2.85 -8.25 0.61
N ARG A 122 1.94 -7.27 0.49
CA ARG A 122 2.13 -6.12 -0.40
C ARG A 122 3.10 -5.09 0.14
N SER A 123 3.11 -4.89 1.44
CA SER A 123 4.04 -3.98 2.12
C SER A 123 5.46 -4.55 2.25
N LYS A 124 5.67 -5.82 1.86
CA LYS A 124 6.96 -6.52 2.04
C LYS A 124 7.48 -6.43 3.48
N LEU A 125 6.56 -6.50 4.44
CA LEU A 125 6.89 -6.52 5.85
C LEU A 125 7.12 -7.97 6.34
N PRO A 126 8.00 -8.19 7.33
CA PRO A 126 8.78 -7.18 8.06
C PRO A 126 9.99 -6.69 7.27
N ALA A 127 10.18 -5.36 7.22
CA ALA A 127 11.37 -4.75 6.68
C ALA A 127 12.41 -4.64 7.82
N TRP A 128 13.34 -5.57 7.90
CA TRP A 128 14.36 -5.65 8.96
C TRP A 128 15.42 -4.54 8.88
N GLY A 129 15.36 -3.65 7.88
CA GLY A 129 16.23 -2.50 7.73
C GLY A 129 15.42 -1.20 7.72
N ALA A 130 15.69 -0.29 8.66
CA ALA A 130 15.19 1.06 8.57
C ALA A 130 15.70 1.70 7.26
N ASP A 131 14.83 2.34 6.51
CA ASP A 131 15.27 3.12 5.35
C ASP A 131 16.12 4.29 5.85
N ARG A 132 17.45 4.14 5.78
CA ARG A 132 18.43 5.16 6.20
C ARG A 132 18.22 6.49 5.49
N ARG A 133 17.43 6.50 4.44
CA ARG A 133 17.11 7.69 3.63
C ARG A 133 15.91 8.47 4.18
N TYR A 134 15.20 7.94 5.18
CA TYR A 134 14.08 8.63 5.80
C TYR A 134 14.58 9.61 6.87
N LYS A 135 14.13 10.87 6.78
CA LYS A 135 14.28 11.87 7.84
C LYS A 135 12.88 12.34 8.24
N GLU A 136 12.66 12.53 9.54
CA GLU A 136 11.36 12.97 10.09
C GLU A 136 10.77 14.21 9.39
N ARG A 137 11.63 15.14 8.94
CA ARG A 137 11.21 16.34 8.21
C ARG A 137 10.43 16.05 6.93
N TYR A 138 10.60 14.88 6.33
CA TYR A 138 9.93 14.53 5.07
C TYR A 138 8.48 14.12 5.26
N SER A 139 8.03 13.87 6.50
CA SER A 139 6.65 13.55 6.86
C SER A 139 6.06 14.49 7.91
N SER A 140 6.86 15.41 8.44
CA SER A 140 6.44 16.37 9.46
C SER A 140 6.05 17.69 8.79
N GLY A 141 4.83 17.73 8.21
CA GLY A 141 4.27 18.95 7.63
C GLY A 141 4.78 19.34 6.25
N HIS A 142 5.57 18.50 5.58
CA HIS A 142 6.05 18.73 4.22
C HIS A 142 5.88 17.47 3.37
N PHE A 143 5.64 17.70 2.08
CA PHE A 143 5.60 16.64 1.07
C PHE A 143 6.99 16.49 0.47
N GLY A 144 7.61 15.32 0.61
CA GLY A 144 8.95 15.05 0.08
C GLY A 144 8.89 14.23 -1.20
N VAL A 145 9.39 14.75 -2.30
CA VAL A 145 9.50 14.03 -3.59
C VAL A 145 10.95 13.66 -3.83
N LEU A 146 11.28 12.37 -3.72
CA LEU A 146 12.61 11.84 -3.98
C LEU A 146 12.73 11.45 -5.45
N VAL A 147 13.67 12.09 -6.13
CA VAL A 147 13.91 11.91 -7.56
C VAL A 147 15.32 11.40 -7.79
N SER A 148 15.49 10.45 -8.71
CA SER A 148 16.79 9.95 -9.15
C SER A 148 17.00 10.17 -10.65
N GLY A 149 18.25 10.42 -11.04
CA GLY A 149 18.57 10.58 -12.46
C GLY A 149 20.02 10.96 -12.72
N PRO A 150 20.33 11.34 -13.97
CA PRO A 150 21.70 11.67 -14.39
C PRO A 150 22.19 12.98 -13.79
N GLU A 151 23.43 12.98 -13.29
CA GLU A 151 24.06 14.16 -12.65
C GLU A 151 24.17 15.36 -13.59
N ALA A 152 24.31 15.12 -14.90
CA ALA A 152 24.50 16.16 -15.90
C ALA A 152 23.33 17.17 -16.03
N ARG A 153 22.15 16.83 -15.49
CA ARG A 153 20.95 17.70 -15.53
C ARG A 153 20.44 18.06 -14.14
N ARG A 154 21.33 18.07 -13.16
CA ARG A 154 20.95 18.38 -11.77
C ARG A 154 20.36 19.79 -11.64
N GLU A 155 20.94 20.77 -12.32
CA GLU A 155 20.50 22.15 -12.26
C GLU A 155 19.10 22.32 -12.85
N ASP A 156 18.80 21.61 -13.95
CA ASP A 156 17.46 21.61 -14.57
C ASP A 156 16.39 21.07 -13.60
N LEU A 157 16.73 20.02 -12.84
CA LEU A 157 15.80 19.45 -11.86
C LEU A 157 15.60 20.37 -10.66
N ILE A 158 16.66 21.01 -10.17
CA ILE A 158 16.57 22.01 -9.10
C ILE A 158 15.66 23.15 -9.53
N ALA A 159 15.89 23.71 -10.71
CA ALA A 159 15.07 24.78 -11.27
C ALA A 159 13.60 24.34 -11.43
N LEU A 160 13.35 23.09 -11.85
CA LEU A 160 12.00 22.55 -11.96
C LEU A 160 11.30 22.46 -10.61
N ILE A 161 11.99 21.96 -9.57
CA ILE A 161 11.45 21.86 -8.22
C ILE A 161 11.13 23.25 -7.65
N GLU A 162 12.05 24.21 -7.81
CA GLU A 162 11.89 25.59 -7.35
C GLU A 162 10.77 26.32 -8.11
N ALA A 163 10.64 26.10 -9.41
CA ALA A 163 9.54 26.66 -10.21
C ALA A 163 8.16 26.19 -9.74
N HIS A 164 8.07 25.02 -9.09
CA HIS A 164 6.83 24.52 -8.50
C HIS A 164 6.73 24.82 -6.98
N GLY A 165 7.55 25.76 -6.48
CA GLY A 165 7.49 26.20 -5.08
C GLY A 165 8.10 25.25 -4.07
N GLY A 166 8.90 24.27 -4.51
CA GLY A 166 9.63 23.33 -3.67
C GLY A 166 11.03 23.81 -3.32
N GLU A 167 11.54 23.33 -2.18
CA GLU A 167 12.93 23.48 -1.77
C GLU A 167 13.72 22.25 -2.20
N ALA A 168 14.66 22.38 -3.14
CA ALA A 168 15.49 21.28 -3.59
C ALA A 168 16.69 21.09 -2.66
N ARG A 169 16.89 19.85 -2.19
CA ARG A 169 18.06 19.46 -1.39
C ARG A 169 18.78 18.27 -2.00
N GLY A 170 20.11 18.35 -2.04
CA GLY A 170 20.95 17.20 -2.37
C GLY A 170 20.74 16.09 -1.33
N TYR A 171 20.59 14.85 -1.79
CA TYR A 171 20.43 13.70 -0.94
C TYR A 171 21.75 12.93 -0.93
N ASP A 172 22.56 13.12 0.11
CA ASP A 172 23.77 12.36 0.32
C ASP A 172 23.39 10.98 0.92
N THR A 173 23.87 9.93 0.28
CA THR A 173 23.72 8.53 0.71
C THR A 173 24.63 8.19 1.88
#